data_5896561c619a53f33d4b51337b70ecfb
#
_entry.id   5896561c619a53f33d4b51337b70ecfb
#
_cell.length_a   1.000
_cell.length_b   1.000
_cell.length_c   1.000
_cell.angle_alpha   90.00
_cell.angle_beta   90.00
_cell.angle_gamma   90.00
#
_symmetry.space_group_name_H-M   'P 1'
#
loop_
_entity.id
_entity.type
_entity.pdbx_description
1 polymer ?
#
loop_
_entity_poly.entity_id
_entity_poly.type
_entity_poly.pdbx_seq_one_letter_code
_entity_poly.pdbx_strand_id
1 'polypeptide(L)'
;EGPHLLRTDDGYLLLAAEGGTAFEHAVCVARSEHPTGPFVGAATNPVLTHRHLGASAPVQAVGHADLVQATDGGWWAVLLATRTGPDGRHPLGRETFLCPVTWERGWPVFAPREGRVPVRVPLRVDAPAPEGSWQPDSRTAGFVLPGDPRWTSVRAMPTRFATPEPEGW
;
A
#
# COMPACT_ATOMS: atom_id res chain seq x y z
N GLU A 1 -4.13 12.76 -6.90
CA GLU A 1 -5.33 11.92 -6.81
C GLU A 1 -5.35 11.10 -5.53
N GLY A 2 -6.48 10.40 -5.23
CA GLY A 2 -6.60 9.49 -4.10
C GLY A 2 -6.24 10.12 -2.75
N PRO A 3 -6.85 11.25 -2.36
CA PRO A 3 -6.49 11.89 -1.11
C PRO A 3 -7.03 11.10 0.09
N HIS A 4 -6.17 10.87 1.07
CA HIS A 4 -6.52 10.34 2.37
C HIS A 4 -6.19 11.38 3.44
N LEU A 5 -7.16 11.67 4.31
CA LEU A 5 -7.00 12.61 5.41
C LEU A 5 -6.96 11.85 6.73
N LEU A 6 -5.84 11.92 7.41
CA LEU A 6 -5.61 11.28 8.69
C LEU A 6 -5.56 12.33 9.81
N ARG A 7 -6.27 12.10 10.91
CA ARG A 7 -6.10 12.89 12.12
C ARG A 7 -4.85 12.41 12.88
N THR A 8 -4.02 13.33 13.29
CA THR A 8 -2.83 13.11 14.11
C THR A 8 -2.93 13.92 15.40
N ASP A 9 -2.01 13.71 16.33
CA ASP A 9 -1.97 14.48 17.59
C ASP A 9 -1.75 15.99 17.33
N ASP A 10 -1.02 16.34 16.27
CA ASP A 10 -0.67 17.71 15.91
C ASP A 10 -1.60 18.32 14.84
N GLY A 11 -2.75 17.69 14.53
CA GLY A 11 -3.68 18.19 13.51
C GLY A 11 -4.03 17.13 12.47
N TYR A 12 -3.81 17.42 11.19
CA TYR A 12 -4.23 16.57 10.07
C TYR A 12 -3.07 16.35 9.10
N LEU A 13 -2.92 15.12 8.67
CA LEU A 13 -2.03 14.72 7.58
C LEU A 13 -2.87 14.37 6.35
N LEU A 14 -2.57 15.01 5.24
CA LEU A 14 -3.12 14.68 3.94
C LEU A 14 -2.08 13.85 3.17
N LEU A 15 -2.49 12.67 2.72
CA LEU A 15 -1.73 11.90 1.73
C LEU A 15 -2.39 12.09 0.37
N ALA A 16 -1.59 12.17 -0.67
CA ALA A 16 -2.09 12.21 -2.04
C ALA A 16 -1.12 11.48 -2.98
N ALA A 17 -1.67 10.89 -4.04
CA ALA A 17 -0.89 10.34 -5.12
C ALA A 17 -0.64 11.41 -6.19
N GLU A 18 0.53 11.39 -6.80
CA GLU A 18 0.90 12.23 -7.93
C GLU A 18 1.62 11.44 -9.03
N GLY A 19 1.89 12.08 -10.18
CA GLY A 19 2.64 11.50 -11.28
C GLY A 19 1.89 10.46 -12.11
N GLY A 20 0.57 10.34 -11.92
CA GLY A 20 -0.23 9.31 -12.57
C GLY A 20 0.05 7.91 -12.01
N THR A 21 -0.30 6.86 -12.73
CA THR A 21 -0.27 5.47 -12.25
C THR A 21 0.87 4.63 -12.85
N ALA A 22 1.74 5.27 -13.63
CA ALA A 22 2.86 4.62 -14.30
C ALA A 22 4.18 4.89 -13.55
N PHE A 23 5.27 4.96 -14.25
CA PHE A 23 6.63 5.05 -13.70
C PHE A 23 6.83 6.27 -12.79
N GLU A 24 6.15 7.40 -13.07
CA GLU A 24 6.24 8.64 -12.29
C GLU A 24 5.40 8.65 -11.01
N HIS A 25 4.66 7.56 -10.74
CA HIS A 25 3.78 7.46 -9.58
C HIS A 25 4.53 7.72 -8.27
N ALA A 26 3.89 8.46 -7.37
CA ALA A 26 4.51 8.89 -6.13
C ALA A 26 3.48 9.15 -5.03
N VAL A 27 3.95 9.21 -3.79
CA VAL A 27 3.18 9.63 -2.61
C VAL A 27 3.69 10.97 -2.15
N CYS A 28 2.79 11.93 -2.01
CA CYS A 28 3.03 13.24 -1.40
C CYS A 28 2.22 13.40 -0.12
N VAL A 29 2.74 14.17 0.80
CA VAL A 29 2.08 14.46 2.08
C VAL A 29 2.08 15.96 2.37
N ALA A 30 1.03 16.39 3.07
CA ALA A 30 0.91 17.75 3.58
C ALA A 30 0.27 17.74 4.97
N ARG A 31 0.48 18.77 5.76
CA ARG A 31 -0.07 18.92 7.12
C ARG A 31 -0.86 20.20 7.26
N SER A 32 -1.87 20.15 8.14
CA SER A 32 -2.65 21.32 8.56
C SER A 32 -3.12 21.16 10.01
N GLU A 33 -3.33 22.27 10.68
CA GLU A 33 -4.01 22.30 12.00
C GLU A 33 -5.52 22.03 11.86
N HIS A 34 -6.08 22.30 10.67
CA HIS A 34 -7.51 22.16 10.39
C HIS A 34 -7.78 21.19 9.24
N PRO A 35 -8.92 20.44 9.27
CA PRO A 35 -9.23 19.45 8.23
C PRO A 35 -9.47 20.08 6.84
N THR A 36 -9.77 21.37 6.80
CA THR A 36 -10.00 22.14 5.57
C THR A 36 -8.76 22.93 5.11
N GLY A 37 -7.63 22.79 5.81
CA GLY A 37 -6.42 23.53 5.50
C GLY A 37 -6.31 24.92 6.17
N PRO A 38 -5.35 25.73 5.76
CA PRO A 38 -4.42 25.51 4.65
C PRO A 38 -3.43 24.36 4.94
N PHE A 39 -3.11 23.60 3.91
CA PHE A 39 -2.15 22.49 4.00
C PHE A 39 -0.75 22.94 3.55
N VAL A 40 0.26 22.55 4.32
CA VAL A 40 1.68 22.79 4.00
C VAL A 40 2.32 21.45 3.62
N GLY A 41 2.83 21.37 2.40
CA GLY A 41 3.50 20.16 1.89
C GLY A 41 4.82 19.90 2.61
N ALA A 42 5.18 18.62 2.74
CA ALA A 42 6.50 18.26 3.24
C ALA A 42 7.59 18.74 2.28
N ALA A 43 8.68 19.30 2.82
CA ALA A 43 9.81 19.77 2.02
C ALA A 43 10.50 18.63 1.24
N THR A 44 10.28 17.37 1.68
CA THR A 44 10.83 16.15 1.08
C THR A 44 9.91 15.50 0.08
N ASN A 45 8.77 16.12 -0.27
CA ASN A 45 7.87 15.54 -1.27
C ASN A 45 8.56 15.34 -2.64
N PRO A 46 8.28 14.22 -3.32
CA PRO A 46 7.49 13.10 -2.87
C PRO A 46 8.19 12.27 -1.79
N VAL A 47 7.45 11.86 -0.75
CA VAL A 47 8.00 11.09 0.37
C VAL A 47 8.22 9.61 0.03
N LEU A 48 7.60 9.11 -1.04
CA LEU A 48 7.82 7.78 -1.59
C LEU A 48 7.62 7.79 -3.10
N THR A 49 8.62 7.31 -3.83
CA THR A 49 8.55 7.03 -5.27
C THR A 49 9.70 6.12 -5.67
N HIS A 50 9.53 5.33 -6.72
CA HIS A 50 10.58 4.49 -7.29
C HIS A 50 11.10 4.98 -8.65
N ARG A 51 10.63 6.12 -9.14
CA ARG A 51 11.04 6.69 -10.46
C ARG A 51 12.54 6.89 -10.60
N HIS A 52 13.26 7.06 -9.47
CA HIS A 52 14.72 7.24 -9.46
C HIS A 52 15.52 5.92 -9.46
N LEU A 53 14.85 4.77 -9.27
CA LEU A 53 15.51 3.46 -9.18
C LEU A 53 15.76 2.80 -10.54
N GLY A 54 15.22 3.37 -11.63
CA GLY A 54 15.37 2.84 -12.99
C GLY A 54 14.46 1.65 -13.30
N ALA A 55 14.40 1.29 -14.59
CA ALA A 55 13.46 0.31 -15.13
C ALA A 55 13.69 -1.14 -14.66
N SER A 56 14.88 -1.45 -14.12
CA SER A 56 15.20 -2.78 -13.61
C SER A 56 14.83 -3.00 -12.14
N ALA A 57 14.31 -1.97 -11.45
CA ALA A 57 13.88 -2.11 -10.07
C ALA A 57 12.76 -3.16 -9.96
N PRO A 58 12.83 -4.09 -8.97
CA PRO A 58 11.87 -5.18 -8.86
C PRO A 58 10.45 -4.73 -8.52
N VAL A 59 10.30 -3.53 -7.96
CA VAL A 59 9.02 -2.89 -7.65
C VAL A 59 9.03 -1.50 -8.27
N GLN A 60 8.01 -1.15 -9.03
CA GLN A 60 7.90 0.11 -9.75
C GLN A 60 6.51 0.72 -9.61
N ALA A 61 6.31 1.92 -10.15
CA ALA A 61 5.03 2.64 -10.16
C ALA A 61 4.41 2.75 -8.76
N VAL A 62 5.23 3.08 -7.77
CA VAL A 62 4.87 3.11 -6.34
C VAL A 62 4.13 4.39 -6.00
N GLY A 63 2.90 4.26 -5.49
CA GLY A 63 2.09 5.42 -5.10
C GLY A 63 0.73 5.03 -4.52
N HIS A 64 -0.15 6.01 -4.38
CA HIS A 64 -1.52 5.87 -3.88
C HIS A 64 -1.55 5.11 -2.54
N ALA A 65 -0.84 5.65 -1.56
CA ALA A 65 -0.73 5.04 -0.24
C ALA A 65 -1.85 5.48 0.69
N ASP A 66 -2.30 4.55 1.53
CA ASP A 66 -3.05 4.82 2.75
C ASP A 66 -2.27 4.32 3.96
N LEU A 67 -2.46 4.93 5.13
CA LEU A 67 -1.78 4.59 6.36
C LEU A 67 -2.69 3.81 7.30
N VAL A 68 -2.17 2.75 7.87
CA VAL A 68 -2.86 1.92 8.85
C VAL A 68 -1.97 1.66 10.05
N GLN A 69 -2.55 1.75 11.24
CA GLN A 69 -1.88 1.34 12.46
C GLN A 69 -2.27 -0.09 12.80
N ALA A 70 -1.28 -0.95 12.95
CA ALA A 70 -1.47 -2.32 13.37
C ALA A 70 -1.79 -2.40 14.88
N THR A 71 -2.30 -3.53 15.32
CA THR A 71 -2.68 -3.76 16.72
C THR A 71 -1.52 -3.70 17.71
N ASP A 72 -0.30 -3.91 17.25
CA ASP A 72 0.93 -3.77 18.02
C ASP A 72 1.43 -2.32 18.10
N GLY A 73 0.71 -1.38 17.49
CA GLY A 73 1.05 0.03 17.42
C GLY A 73 1.98 0.41 16.25
N GLY A 74 2.48 -0.55 15.51
CA GLY A 74 3.30 -0.32 14.31
C GLY A 74 2.50 0.34 13.19
N TRP A 75 3.15 1.22 12.42
CA TRP A 75 2.52 1.88 11.27
C TRP A 75 2.94 1.24 9.96
N TRP A 76 1.98 1.13 9.08
CA TRP A 76 2.12 0.55 7.75
C TRP A 76 1.47 1.42 6.70
N ALA A 77 2.03 1.41 5.52
CA ALA A 77 1.35 1.91 4.34
C ALA A 77 0.87 0.75 3.48
N VAL A 78 -0.39 0.82 3.05
CA VAL A 78 -0.98 0.00 2.00
C VAL A 78 -0.95 0.83 0.73
N LEU A 79 -0.32 0.35 -0.32
CA LEU A 79 -0.07 1.17 -1.51
C LEU A 79 -0.14 0.34 -2.79
N LEU A 80 -0.27 1.02 -3.92
CA LEU A 80 -0.25 0.41 -5.24
C LEU A 80 1.16 0.46 -5.83
N ALA A 81 1.56 -0.65 -6.44
CA ALA A 81 2.80 -0.75 -7.19
C ALA A 81 2.70 -1.87 -8.24
N THR A 82 3.72 -2.00 -9.08
CA THR A 82 3.86 -3.09 -10.04
C THR A 82 5.13 -3.88 -9.75
N ARG A 83 5.06 -5.19 -9.94
CA ARG A 83 6.22 -6.06 -9.85
C ARG A 83 6.84 -6.27 -11.24
N THR A 84 8.12 -6.01 -11.35
CA THR A 84 8.86 -6.19 -12.60
C THR A 84 9.27 -7.65 -12.78
N GLY A 85 8.85 -8.24 -13.88
CA GLY A 85 9.27 -9.57 -14.30
C GLY A 85 10.68 -9.57 -14.93
N PRO A 86 11.22 -10.76 -15.22
CA PRO A 86 12.56 -10.90 -15.80
C PRO A 86 12.74 -10.19 -17.16
N ASP A 87 11.64 -10.00 -17.89
CA ASP A 87 11.60 -9.33 -19.19
C ASP A 87 11.30 -7.81 -19.09
N GLY A 88 11.30 -7.27 -17.87
CA GLY A 88 10.99 -5.86 -17.61
C GLY A 88 9.49 -5.52 -17.70
N ARG A 89 8.63 -6.50 -17.94
CA ARG A 89 7.17 -6.30 -17.98
C ARG A 89 6.56 -6.45 -16.60
N HIS A 90 5.30 -6.01 -16.49
CA HIS A 90 4.51 -6.08 -15.27
C HIS A 90 3.32 -7.07 -15.46
N PRO A 91 3.57 -8.40 -15.44
CA PRO A 91 2.58 -9.39 -15.85
C PRO A 91 1.34 -9.45 -14.94
N LEU A 92 1.47 -9.00 -13.70
CA LEU A 92 0.38 -8.98 -12.72
C LEU A 92 -0.38 -7.65 -12.69
N GLY A 93 0.09 -6.66 -13.46
CA GLY A 93 -0.45 -5.31 -13.39
C GLY A 93 -0.16 -4.65 -12.03
N ARG A 94 -1.09 -3.85 -11.53
CA ARG A 94 -0.98 -3.21 -10.22
C ARG A 94 -1.36 -4.17 -9.11
N GLU A 95 -0.50 -4.26 -8.12
CA GLU A 95 -0.68 -5.07 -6.92
C GLU A 95 -0.72 -4.18 -5.68
N THR A 96 -1.30 -4.69 -4.60
CA THR A 96 -1.24 -4.05 -3.28
C THR A 96 0.03 -4.47 -2.56
N PHE A 97 0.79 -3.50 -2.11
CA PHE A 97 2.01 -3.70 -1.33
C PHE A 97 1.85 -3.17 0.09
N LEU A 98 2.57 -3.79 1.03
CA LEU A 98 2.77 -3.27 2.37
C LEU A 98 4.16 -2.66 2.48
N CYS A 99 4.23 -1.51 3.15
CA CYS A 99 5.46 -0.80 3.42
C CYS A 99 5.48 -0.38 4.89
N PRO A 100 6.53 -0.69 5.66
CA PRO A 100 6.64 -0.20 7.02
C PRO A 100 6.79 1.32 7.04
N VAL A 101 6.20 1.95 8.04
CA VAL A 101 6.26 3.41 8.23
C VAL A 101 6.69 3.71 9.66
N THR A 102 7.55 4.70 9.81
CA THR A 102 7.88 5.33 11.09
C THR A 102 7.51 6.81 11.04
N TRP A 103 7.51 7.46 12.18
CA TRP A 103 7.22 8.89 12.28
C TRP A 103 8.45 9.64 12.75
N GLU A 104 8.82 10.69 12.02
CA GLU A 104 9.89 11.59 12.39
C GLU A 104 9.40 13.05 12.36
N ARG A 105 9.44 13.73 13.50
CA ARG A 105 8.98 15.13 13.63
C ARG A 105 7.55 15.35 13.10
N GLY A 106 6.68 14.34 13.30
CA GLY A 106 5.29 14.35 12.83
C GLY A 106 5.10 14.09 11.35
N TRP A 107 6.13 13.69 10.60
CA TRP A 107 6.04 13.26 9.21
C TRP A 107 6.22 11.75 9.07
N PRO A 108 5.46 11.08 8.19
CA PRO A 108 5.66 9.66 7.92
C PRO A 108 6.93 9.43 7.11
N VAL A 109 7.73 8.46 7.53
CA VAL A 109 8.90 7.97 6.82
C VAL A 109 8.60 6.57 6.30
N PHE A 110 8.44 6.45 5.02
CA PHE A 110 8.15 5.20 4.32
C PHE A 110 9.42 4.38 4.14
N ALA A 111 9.33 3.06 4.34
CA ALA A 111 10.45 2.13 4.23
C ALA A 111 11.72 2.66 4.94
N PRO A 112 11.65 2.92 6.26
CA PRO A 112 12.75 3.53 6.99
C PRO A 112 14.04 2.75 6.80
N ARG A 113 15.15 3.45 6.60
CA ARG A 113 16.48 2.94 6.27
C ARG A 113 16.67 2.41 4.85
N GLU A 114 15.63 1.83 4.21
CA GLU A 114 15.74 1.31 2.85
C GLU A 114 15.38 2.34 1.79
N GLY A 115 14.45 3.25 2.08
CA GLY A 115 13.98 4.29 1.16
C GLY A 115 13.24 3.74 -0.07
N ARG A 116 12.88 2.46 -0.05
CA ARG A 116 12.17 1.78 -1.15
C ARG A 116 11.24 0.71 -0.60
N VAL A 117 10.13 0.48 -1.30
CA VAL A 117 9.17 -0.56 -0.94
C VAL A 117 9.84 -1.94 -1.00
N PRO A 118 9.83 -2.70 0.09
CA PRO A 118 10.47 -4.01 0.13
C PRO A 118 9.69 -5.03 -0.71
N VAL A 119 10.40 -5.96 -1.33
CA VAL A 119 9.80 -7.08 -2.07
C VAL A 119 9.12 -8.08 -1.12
N ARG A 120 9.61 -8.15 0.11
CA ARG A 120 9.09 -9.02 1.17
C ARG A 120 9.11 -8.28 2.49
N VAL A 121 8.06 -8.43 3.27
CA VAL A 121 7.94 -7.87 4.61
C VAL A 121 7.74 -9.02 5.60
N PRO A 122 8.55 -9.13 6.67
CA PRO A 122 8.30 -10.07 7.74
C PRO A 122 7.07 -9.58 8.54
N LEU A 123 5.94 -10.20 8.33
CA LEU A 123 4.75 -9.97 9.17
C LEU A 123 4.73 -11.01 10.29
N ARG A 124 4.65 -10.55 11.53
CA ARG A 124 4.23 -11.40 12.64
C ARG A 124 2.71 -11.33 12.70
N VAL A 125 2.06 -12.43 12.41
CA VAL A 125 0.60 -12.58 12.54
C VAL A 125 0.34 -13.38 13.81
N ASP A 126 0.61 -12.78 14.96
CA ASP A 126 0.46 -13.44 16.26
C ASP A 126 -0.93 -13.17 16.89
N ALA A 127 -1.75 -12.34 16.27
CA ALA A 127 -3.10 -12.06 16.76
C ALA A 127 -4.12 -13.02 16.11
N PRO A 128 -5.03 -13.63 16.90
CA PRO A 128 -6.18 -14.28 16.32
C PRO A 128 -6.97 -13.27 15.49
N ALA A 129 -7.43 -13.71 14.31
CA ALA A 129 -8.26 -12.86 13.48
C ALA A 129 -9.45 -12.34 14.29
N PRO A 130 -9.82 -11.05 14.17
CA PRO A 130 -10.98 -10.50 14.87
C PRO A 130 -12.22 -11.37 14.63
N GLU A 131 -13.05 -11.53 15.66
CA GLU A 131 -14.30 -12.25 15.54
C GLU A 131 -15.15 -11.64 14.41
N GLY A 132 -15.61 -12.48 13.47
CA GLY A 132 -16.28 -12.00 12.24
C GLY A 132 -15.35 -11.63 11.08
N SER A 133 -14.02 -11.73 11.23
CA SER A 133 -13.11 -11.60 10.12
C SER A 133 -13.32 -12.73 9.11
N TRP A 134 -13.14 -12.40 7.84
CA TRP A 134 -13.21 -13.40 6.77
C TRP A 134 -12.16 -14.49 7.01
N GLN A 135 -12.61 -15.72 7.12
CA GLN A 135 -11.75 -16.90 7.16
C GLN A 135 -11.85 -17.61 5.81
N PRO A 136 -10.74 -17.85 5.12
CA PRO A 136 -10.77 -18.70 3.94
C PRO A 136 -11.27 -20.09 4.35
N ASP A 137 -12.26 -20.63 3.66
CA ASP A 137 -12.65 -22.01 3.85
C ASP A 137 -11.49 -22.93 3.42
N SER A 138 -11.55 -24.19 3.85
CA SER A 138 -10.49 -25.17 3.54
C SER A 138 -10.32 -25.44 2.04
N ARG A 139 -11.20 -24.93 1.19
CA ARG A 139 -11.18 -25.02 -0.27
C ARG A 139 -10.60 -23.79 -0.94
N THR A 140 -10.52 -22.68 -0.20
CA THR A 140 -9.78 -21.52 -0.64
C THR A 140 -8.36 -21.63 -0.08
N ALA A 141 -7.42 -22.01 -0.92
CA ALA A 141 -6.01 -21.86 -0.59
C ALA A 141 -5.81 -20.42 -0.09
N GLY A 142 -5.32 -20.26 1.14
CA GLY A 142 -5.14 -18.95 1.75
C GLY A 142 -4.39 -17.96 0.86
N PHE A 143 -4.24 -16.73 1.29
CA PHE A 143 -3.47 -15.71 0.57
C PHE A 143 -2.14 -16.29 0.12
N VAL A 144 -2.03 -16.52 -1.19
CA VAL A 144 -0.84 -17.08 -1.79
C VAL A 144 0.00 -15.89 -2.25
N LEU A 145 1.19 -15.76 -1.69
CA LEU A 145 2.10 -14.70 -2.11
C LEU A 145 2.57 -14.93 -3.55
N PRO A 146 2.74 -13.88 -4.35
CA PRO A 146 3.33 -13.99 -5.68
C PRO A 146 4.65 -14.77 -5.62
N GLY A 147 4.76 -15.81 -6.46
CA GLY A 147 5.89 -16.74 -6.45
C GLY A 147 5.67 -18.02 -5.63
N ASP A 148 4.56 -18.17 -4.90
CA ASP A 148 4.16 -19.44 -4.32
C ASP A 148 3.66 -20.36 -5.47
N PRO A 149 4.16 -21.61 -5.57
CA PRO A 149 3.74 -22.55 -6.61
C PRO A 149 2.24 -22.91 -6.56
N ARG A 150 1.57 -22.60 -5.45
CA ARG A 150 0.12 -22.73 -5.31
C ARG A 150 -0.66 -21.60 -5.99
N TRP A 151 0.01 -20.53 -6.43
CA TRP A 151 -0.58 -19.46 -7.22
C TRP A 151 -0.89 -19.92 -8.64
N THR A 152 -1.87 -20.78 -8.77
CA THR A 152 -2.16 -21.44 -10.05
C THR A 152 -3.30 -20.82 -10.82
N SER A 153 -4.19 -20.08 -10.18
CA SER A 153 -5.24 -19.34 -10.89
C SER A 153 -6.05 -18.40 -9.98
N VAL A 154 -6.59 -17.34 -10.55
CA VAL A 154 -7.60 -16.45 -9.97
C VAL A 154 -8.89 -17.22 -9.56
N ARG A 155 -9.07 -18.44 -10.04
CA ARG A 155 -10.22 -19.31 -9.69
C ARG A 155 -10.22 -19.77 -8.23
N ALA A 156 -9.12 -19.62 -7.51
CA ALA A 156 -9.05 -19.90 -6.08
C ALA A 156 -9.60 -18.77 -5.19
N MET A 157 -9.93 -17.62 -5.76
CA MET A 157 -10.61 -16.55 -5.00
C MET A 157 -12.07 -16.94 -4.73
N PRO A 158 -12.57 -16.68 -3.50
CA PRO A 158 -13.98 -16.93 -3.19
C PRO A 158 -14.87 -16.16 -4.15
N THR A 159 -15.77 -16.84 -4.80
CA THR A 159 -16.70 -16.27 -5.80
C THR A 159 -17.54 -15.11 -5.26
N ARG A 160 -17.76 -15.02 -3.94
CA ARG A 160 -18.46 -13.90 -3.32
C ARG A 160 -17.75 -12.53 -3.41
N PHE A 161 -16.48 -12.50 -3.84
CA PHE A 161 -15.80 -11.25 -4.19
C PHE A 161 -15.77 -10.99 -5.70
N ALA A 162 -16.16 -11.99 -6.50
CA ALA A 162 -16.10 -11.93 -7.95
C ALA A 162 -17.42 -11.55 -8.62
N THR A 163 -18.55 -11.64 -7.89
CA THR A 163 -19.86 -11.25 -8.41
C THR A 163 -20.44 -10.14 -7.54
N PRO A 164 -20.60 -8.92 -8.06
CA PRO A 164 -21.51 -7.98 -7.44
C PRO A 164 -22.90 -8.66 -7.41
N GLU A 165 -23.52 -8.71 -6.25
CA GLU A 165 -24.92 -9.12 -6.13
C GLU A 165 -25.73 -8.25 -7.09
N PRO A 166 -26.56 -8.87 -7.96
CA PRO A 166 -27.29 -8.12 -8.99
C PRO A 166 -28.45 -7.28 -8.45
N GLU A 167 -28.67 -7.31 -7.15
CA GLU A 167 -29.76 -6.54 -6.50
C GLU A 167 -29.17 -5.42 -5.66
N GLY A 168 -29.02 -4.24 -6.24
CA GLY A 168 -28.58 -3.07 -5.45
C GLY A 168 -28.02 -1.89 -6.21
N TRP A 169 -28.25 -1.79 -7.52
CA TRP A 169 -27.92 -0.59 -8.31
C TRP A 169 -29.12 -0.18 -9.16
#